data_f5a1d63f23172c8ca548e89716f42cb2
#
_entry.id   f5a1d63f23172c8ca548e89716f42cb2
#
_cell.length_a   1.000
_cell.length_b   1.000
_cell.length_c   1.000
_cell.angle_alpha   90.00
_cell.angle_beta   90.00
_cell.angle_gamma   90.00
#
_symmetry.space_group_name_H-M   'P 1'
#
loop_
_entity.id
_entity.type
_entity.pdbx_description
1 polymer ?
#
loop_
_entity_poly.entity_id
_entity_poly.type
_entity_poly.pdbx_seq_one_letter_code
_entity_poly.pdbx_strand_id
1 'polypeptide(L)'
;MFLAGVGIALWRIRNPSYLLLNGYFWGATFSIAMFAIPPAADSYRMLMALPAALIMASLGLDQILELLGLGSKTARNAYIFSVSAILTSLLAFNLWTYYGDFAGQCRFGGNLPGRFASYLGGYAKTIDNELSVYLLSDDLFFYGSHASTDFLSGRRKITNFPDLIDLLNPVSGETIIANPARIAELEVWARAHPGGQLHYRYDCDNTILLAYQVP
;
A
#
# COMPACT_ATOMS: atom_id res chain seq x y z
N MET A 1 -11.47 2.67 -23.97
CA MET A 1 -12.00 3.96 -23.49
C MET A 1 -10.88 4.97 -23.26
N PHE A 2 -9.93 4.78 -22.35
CA PHE A 2 -8.88 5.75 -22.05
C PHE A 2 -8.08 6.18 -23.28
N LEU A 3 -7.55 5.23 -24.07
CA LEU A 3 -6.79 5.54 -25.29
C LEU A 3 -7.61 6.31 -26.33
N ALA A 4 -8.91 6.02 -26.47
CA ALA A 4 -9.78 6.79 -27.33
C ALA A 4 -9.92 8.22 -26.83
N GLY A 5 -10.08 8.42 -25.53
CA GLY A 5 -10.13 9.75 -24.92
C GLY A 5 -8.84 10.55 -25.09
N VAL A 6 -7.68 9.89 -24.92
CA VAL A 6 -6.37 10.51 -25.21
C VAL A 6 -6.31 10.95 -26.69
N GLY A 7 -6.72 10.09 -27.63
CA GLY A 7 -6.77 10.42 -29.06
C GLY A 7 -7.65 11.65 -29.37
N ILE A 8 -8.84 11.70 -28.74
CA ILE A 8 -9.78 12.83 -28.89
C ILE A 8 -9.18 14.11 -28.29
N ALA A 9 -8.59 14.01 -27.09
CA ALA A 9 -7.98 15.16 -26.43
C ALA A 9 -6.77 15.71 -27.22
N LEU A 10 -6.00 14.86 -27.84
CA LEU A 10 -4.88 15.24 -28.72
C LEU A 10 -5.39 15.84 -30.04
N TRP A 11 -6.43 15.25 -30.65
CA TRP A 11 -7.02 15.80 -31.89
C TRP A 11 -7.59 17.21 -31.68
N ARG A 12 -8.24 17.41 -30.53
CA ARG A 12 -8.86 18.69 -30.17
C ARG A 12 -7.94 19.63 -29.38
N ILE A 13 -6.63 19.44 -29.43
CA ILE A 13 -5.63 20.17 -28.63
C ILE A 13 -5.65 21.68 -28.82
N ARG A 14 -6.18 22.16 -29.96
CA ARG A 14 -6.35 23.61 -30.23
C ARG A 14 -7.40 24.27 -29.33
N ASN A 15 -8.28 23.48 -28.72
CA ASN A 15 -9.23 23.99 -27.75
C ASN A 15 -8.54 24.13 -26.39
N PRO A 16 -8.62 25.29 -25.71
CA PRO A 16 -7.94 25.55 -24.45
C PRO A 16 -8.20 24.49 -23.36
N SER A 17 -9.45 23.98 -23.27
CA SER A 17 -9.80 22.95 -22.27
C SER A 17 -9.05 21.62 -22.51
N TYR A 18 -8.94 21.20 -23.77
CA TYR A 18 -8.19 19.97 -24.11
C TYR A 18 -6.68 20.18 -24.02
N LEU A 19 -6.19 21.40 -24.33
CA LEU A 19 -4.79 21.75 -24.13
C LEU A 19 -4.42 21.67 -22.64
N LEU A 20 -5.25 22.24 -21.76
CA LEU A 20 -5.06 22.19 -20.32
C LEU A 20 -5.09 20.74 -19.79
N LEU A 21 -6.06 19.94 -20.26
CA LEU A 21 -6.20 18.53 -19.90
C LEU A 21 -4.95 17.71 -20.27
N ASN A 22 -4.47 17.88 -21.51
CA ASN A 22 -3.24 17.25 -21.98
C ASN A 22 -2.01 17.74 -21.20
N GLY A 23 -1.87 19.05 -21.01
CA GLY A 23 -0.77 19.64 -20.26
C GLY A 23 -0.70 19.11 -18.82
N TYR A 24 -1.84 19.04 -18.16
CA TYR A 24 -1.91 18.48 -16.81
C TYR A 24 -1.57 16.98 -16.78
N PHE A 25 -2.17 16.18 -17.66
CA PHE A 25 -1.95 14.74 -17.69
C PHE A 25 -0.47 14.39 -17.98
N TRP A 26 0.05 14.95 -19.09
CA TRP A 26 1.43 14.66 -19.48
C TRP A 26 2.44 15.30 -18.55
N GLY A 27 2.20 16.52 -18.08
CA GLY A 27 3.04 17.20 -17.10
C GLY A 27 3.16 16.43 -15.80
N ALA A 28 2.03 15.96 -15.24
CA ALA A 28 2.04 15.13 -14.05
C ALA A 28 2.76 13.79 -14.29
N THR A 29 2.47 13.11 -15.41
CA THR A 29 3.06 11.81 -15.74
C THR A 29 4.58 11.92 -15.93
N PHE A 30 5.07 12.91 -16.68
CA PHE A 30 6.50 13.12 -16.90
C PHE A 30 7.22 13.52 -15.60
N SER A 31 6.63 14.42 -14.81
CA SER A 31 7.22 14.81 -13.52
C SER A 31 7.40 13.59 -12.61
N ILE A 32 6.37 12.74 -12.52
CA ILE A 32 6.45 11.53 -11.73
C ILE A 32 7.51 10.57 -12.28
N ALA A 33 7.55 10.36 -13.60
CA ALA A 33 8.51 9.46 -14.24
C ALA A 33 9.96 9.92 -14.03
N MET A 34 10.22 11.23 -14.01
CA MET A 34 11.56 11.77 -13.78
C MET A 34 12.06 11.61 -12.35
N PHE A 35 11.14 11.60 -11.37
CA PHE A 35 11.47 11.49 -9.94
C PHE A 35 11.21 10.11 -9.33
N ALA A 36 10.76 9.14 -10.14
CA ALA A 36 10.60 7.77 -9.69
C ALA A 36 11.97 7.09 -9.60
N ILE A 37 12.38 6.76 -8.38
CA ILE A 37 13.65 6.04 -8.14
C ILE A 37 13.31 4.54 -8.19
N PRO A 38 13.90 3.75 -9.11
CA PRO A 38 13.79 2.30 -9.06
C PRO A 38 14.35 1.73 -7.74
N PRO A 39 13.78 0.65 -7.16
CA PRO A 39 12.69 -0.19 -7.68
C PRO A 39 11.28 0.23 -7.25
N ALA A 40 11.14 1.33 -6.53
CA ALA A 40 9.85 1.75 -6.00
C ALA A 40 9.03 2.45 -7.09
N ALA A 41 8.21 1.69 -7.81
CA ALA A 41 7.10 2.27 -8.54
C ALA A 41 6.08 2.80 -7.51
N ASP A 42 6.31 4.01 -7.02
CA ASP A 42 5.42 4.67 -6.06
C ASP A 42 4.08 4.96 -6.72
N SER A 43 3.21 3.95 -6.74
CA SER A 43 1.87 4.02 -7.37
C SER A 43 1.03 5.18 -6.83
N TYR A 44 1.24 5.60 -5.57
CA TYR A 44 0.53 6.74 -4.99
C TYR A 44 0.87 8.07 -5.68
N ARG A 45 2.06 8.21 -6.27
CA ARG A 45 2.44 9.41 -7.04
C ARG A 45 1.61 9.54 -8.31
N MET A 46 1.20 8.42 -8.91
CA MET A 46 0.33 8.41 -10.08
C MET A 46 -1.08 8.95 -9.79
N LEU A 47 -1.48 9.06 -8.51
CA LEU A 47 -2.74 9.69 -8.14
C LEU A 47 -2.88 11.12 -8.63
N MET A 48 -1.77 11.85 -8.83
CA MET A 48 -1.83 13.21 -9.39
C MET A 48 -2.32 13.22 -10.85
N ALA A 49 -1.97 12.22 -11.65
CA ALA A 49 -2.41 12.12 -13.05
C ALA A 49 -3.84 11.53 -13.17
N LEU A 50 -4.34 10.88 -12.13
CA LEU A 50 -5.60 10.14 -12.14
C LEU A 50 -6.82 10.98 -12.51
N PRO A 51 -7.03 12.22 -12.01
CA PRO A 51 -8.18 13.04 -12.39
C PRO A 51 -8.24 13.29 -13.90
N ALA A 52 -7.11 13.64 -14.52
CA ALA A 52 -7.05 13.85 -15.96
C ALA A 52 -7.26 12.55 -16.75
N ALA A 53 -6.71 11.44 -16.27
CA ALA A 53 -6.93 10.12 -16.88
C ALA A 53 -8.40 9.70 -16.85
N LEU A 54 -9.11 9.97 -15.76
CA LEU A 54 -10.54 9.70 -15.63
C LEU A 54 -11.39 10.57 -16.57
N ILE A 55 -11.04 11.87 -16.70
CA ILE A 55 -11.70 12.76 -17.67
C ILE A 55 -11.46 12.26 -19.09
N MET A 56 -10.24 11.88 -19.46
CA MET A 56 -9.95 11.30 -20.76
C MET A 56 -10.71 10.01 -21.01
N ALA A 57 -10.80 9.13 -20.01
CA ALA A 57 -11.56 7.89 -20.11
C ALA A 57 -13.06 8.15 -20.32
N SER A 58 -13.64 9.16 -19.65
CA SER A 58 -15.05 9.55 -19.83
C SER A 58 -15.32 10.14 -21.22
N LEU A 59 -14.42 10.97 -21.75
CA LEU A 59 -14.51 11.48 -23.13
C LEU A 59 -14.49 10.35 -24.16
N GLY A 60 -13.62 9.35 -23.94
CA GLY A 60 -13.57 8.19 -24.82
C GLY A 60 -14.81 7.31 -24.73
N LEU A 61 -15.37 7.16 -23.52
CA LEU A 61 -16.63 6.44 -23.34
C LEU A 61 -17.79 7.12 -24.03
N ASP A 62 -17.92 8.44 -23.84
CA ASP A 62 -18.97 9.24 -24.46
C ASP A 62 -18.94 9.11 -25.99
N GLN A 63 -17.78 9.25 -26.60
CA GLN A 63 -17.62 9.09 -28.04
C GLN A 63 -17.96 7.68 -28.54
N ILE A 64 -17.60 6.63 -27.78
CA ILE A 64 -17.94 5.27 -28.15
C ILE A 64 -19.47 5.06 -28.10
N LEU A 65 -20.12 5.59 -27.07
CA LEU A 65 -21.59 5.51 -26.95
C LEU A 65 -22.33 6.30 -28.03
N GLU A 66 -21.79 7.45 -28.43
CA GLU A 66 -22.32 8.20 -29.59
C GLU A 66 -22.23 7.39 -30.90
N LEU A 67 -21.07 6.76 -31.15
CA LEU A 67 -20.84 5.91 -32.31
C LEU A 67 -21.77 4.67 -32.34
N LEU A 68 -22.18 4.19 -31.18
CA LEU A 68 -23.16 3.11 -31.05
C LEU A 68 -24.61 3.58 -31.18
N GLY A 69 -24.85 4.87 -31.50
CA GLY A 69 -26.18 5.44 -31.67
C GLY A 69 -26.94 5.65 -30.35
N LEU A 70 -26.28 5.48 -29.22
CA LEU A 70 -26.89 5.66 -27.90
C LEU A 70 -26.94 7.13 -27.45
N GLY A 71 -26.25 8.03 -28.15
CA GLY A 71 -26.18 9.48 -27.85
C GLY A 71 -27.45 10.26 -28.23
N SER A 72 -28.46 9.65 -28.87
CA SER A 72 -29.69 10.34 -29.28
C SER A 72 -30.63 10.58 -28.08
N LYS A 73 -31.42 11.69 -28.13
CA LYS A 73 -32.40 12.00 -27.08
C LYS A 73 -33.42 10.88 -26.87
N THR A 74 -33.75 10.13 -27.92
CA THR A 74 -34.68 9.01 -27.89
C THR A 74 -34.09 7.78 -27.18
N ALA A 75 -32.75 7.64 -27.17
CA ALA A 75 -32.05 6.52 -26.54
C ALA A 75 -31.49 6.86 -25.14
N ARG A 76 -31.90 7.99 -24.53
CA ARG A 76 -31.38 8.47 -23.24
C ARG A 76 -31.39 7.41 -22.12
N ASN A 77 -32.46 6.63 -22.03
CA ASN A 77 -32.57 5.58 -21.03
C ASN A 77 -31.57 4.43 -21.30
N ALA A 78 -31.41 4.06 -22.58
CA ALA A 78 -30.41 3.06 -22.99
C ALA A 78 -28.98 3.55 -22.73
N TYR A 79 -28.71 4.82 -22.97
CA TYR A 79 -27.43 5.47 -22.63
C TYR A 79 -27.13 5.38 -21.14
N ILE A 80 -28.06 5.84 -20.27
CA ILE A 80 -27.91 5.79 -18.82
C ILE A 80 -27.70 4.34 -18.34
N PHE A 81 -28.51 3.41 -18.84
CA PHE A 81 -28.37 1.99 -18.50
C PHE A 81 -26.98 1.43 -18.90
N SER A 82 -26.52 1.72 -20.12
CA SER A 82 -25.22 1.26 -20.62
C SER A 82 -24.06 1.83 -19.79
N VAL A 83 -24.09 3.13 -19.48
CA VAL A 83 -23.06 3.76 -18.63
C VAL A 83 -23.07 3.14 -17.23
N SER A 84 -24.24 2.98 -16.63
CA SER A 84 -24.37 2.36 -15.30
C SER A 84 -23.87 0.92 -15.29
N ALA A 85 -24.22 0.14 -16.31
CA ALA A 85 -23.79 -1.25 -16.44
C ALA A 85 -22.25 -1.35 -16.56
N ILE A 86 -21.63 -0.48 -17.38
CA ILE A 86 -20.17 -0.44 -17.55
C ILE A 86 -19.50 -0.05 -16.24
N LEU A 87 -19.96 1.00 -15.55
CA LEU A 87 -19.38 1.46 -14.29
C LEU A 87 -19.52 0.40 -13.19
N THR A 88 -20.69 -0.25 -13.09
CA THR A 88 -20.93 -1.33 -12.13
C THR A 88 -20.02 -2.52 -12.42
N SER A 89 -19.86 -2.91 -13.67
CA SER A 89 -18.98 -4.00 -14.08
C SER A 89 -17.51 -3.69 -13.77
N LEU A 90 -17.06 -2.47 -14.05
CA LEU A 90 -15.71 -2.03 -13.71
C LEU A 90 -15.48 -2.03 -12.20
N LEU A 91 -16.45 -1.53 -11.43
CA LEU A 91 -16.38 -1.54 -9.96
C LEU A 91 -16.31 -2.97 -9.44
N ALA A 92 -17.20 -3.85 -9.86
CA ALA A 92 -17.23 -5.25 -9.46
C ALA A 92 -15.93 -5.97 -9.81
N PHE A 93 -15.41 -5.75 -11.03
CA PHE A 93 -14.13 -6.33 -11.47
C PHE A 93 -12.96 -5.83 -10.61
N ASN A 94 -12.88 -4.52 -10.34
CA ASN A 94 -11.82 -3.97 -9.50
C ASN A 94 -11.90 -4.48 -8.05
N LEU A 95 -13.12 -4.55 -7.48
CA LEU A 95 -13.31 -5.12 -6.14
C LEU A 95 -12.90 -6.59 -6.10
N TRP A 96 -13.29 -7.39 -7.10
CA TRP A 96 -12.89 -8.78 -7.20
C TRP A 96 -11.36 -8.92 -7.30
N THR A 97 -10.74 -8.16 -8.21
CA THR A 97 -9.28 -8.19 -8.39
C THR A 97 -8.56 -7.79 -7.10
N TYR A 98 -9.05 -6.75 -6.41
CA TYR A 98 -8.39 -6.29 -5.19
C TYR A 98 -8.60 -7.24 -4.01
N TYR A 99 -9.84 -7.63 -3.72
CA TYR A 99 -10.15 -8.42 -2.53
C TYR A 99 -10.04 -9.94 -2.78
N GLY A 100 -10.33 -10.41 -3.98
CA GLY A 100 -10.21 -11.82 -4.34
C GLY A 100 -8.79 -12.20 -4.71
N ASP A 101 -8.26 -11.58 -5.78
CA ASP A 101 -6.96 -12.01 -6.31
C ASP A 101 -5.78 -11.41 -5.55
N PHE A 102 -5.83 -10.11 -5.26
CA PHE A 102 -4.69 -9.42 -4.66
C PHE A 102 -4.58 -9.69 -3.17
N ALA A 103 -5.64 -9.41 -2.43
CA ALA A 103 -5.67 -9.62 -0.98
C ALA A 103 -5.72 -11.11 -0.62
N GLY A 104 -6.57 -11.89 -1.29
CA GLY A 104 -6.72 -13.31 -1.00
C GLY A 104 -5.51 -14.17 -1.38
N GLN A 105 -4.72 -13.77 -2.37
CA GLN A 105 -3.49 -14.45 -2.78
C GLN A 105 -2.22 -13.85 -2.16
N CYS A 106 -2.37 -12.93 -1.23
CA CYS A 106 -1.23 -12.30 -0.54
C CYS A 106 -0.22 -11.62 -1.47
N ARG A 107 -0.69 -11.12 -2.60
CA ARG A 107 0.15 -10.44 -3.60
C ARG A 107 0.30 -8.94 -3.29
N PHE A 108 0.67 -8.59 -2.09
CA PHE A 108 0.75 -7.18 -1.65
C PHE A 108 1.95 -6.40 -2.20
N GLY A 109 2.68 -6.99 -3.16
CA GLY A 109 3.88 -6.36 -3.72
C GLY A 109 5.10 -6.44 -2.80
N GLY A 110 6.24 -5.96 -3.29
CA GLY A 110 7.54 -6.17 -2.67
C GLY A 110 7.90 -5.26 -1.50
N ASN A 111 6.98 -4.44 -0.95
CA ASN A 111 7.32 -3.55 0.16
C ASN A 111 7.20 -4.26 1.52
N LEU A 112 8.06 -5.25 1.75
CA LEU A 112 8.12 -5.99 3.01
C LEU A 112 8.43 -5.09 4.22
N PRO A 113 9.35 -4.10 4.15
CA PRO A 113 9.58 -3.18 5.26
C PRO A 113 8.34 -2.38 5.66
N GLY A 114 7.56 -1.87 4.71
CA GLY A 114 6.33 -1.13 5.00
C GLY A 114 5.25 -2.01 5.64
N ARG A 115 5.14 -3.28 5.22
CA ARG A 115 4.24 -4.25 5.85
C ARG A 115 4.70 -4.59 7.26
N PHE A 116 5.98 -4.91 7.43
CA PHE A 116 6.58 -5.13 8.76
C PHE A 116 6.31 -3.94 9.70
N ALA A 117 6.54 -2.71 9.24
CA ALA A 117 6.28 -1.50 10.00
C ALA A 117 4.82 -1.38 10.47
N SER A 118 3.87 -1.83 9.65
CA SER A 118 2.44 -1.84 10.00
C SER A 118 2.12 -2.91 11.05
N TYR A 119 2.68 -4.12 10.91
CA TYR A 119 2.55 -5.18 11.91
C TYR A 119 3.22 -4.82 13.24
N LEU A 120 4.42 -4.22 13.18
CA LEU A 120 5.15 -3.73 14.33
C LEU A 120 4.34 -2.69 15.11
N GLY A 121 3.82 -1.67 14.41
CA GLY A 121 3.00 -0.63 15.03
C GLY A 121 1.72 -1.16 15.64
N GLY A 122 1.01 -2.06 14.92
CA GLY A 122 -0.20 -2.71 15.43
C GLY A 122 0.05 -3.58 16.64
N TYR A 123 1.16 -4.33 16.67
CA TYR A 123 1.54 -5.15 17.82
C TYR A 123 1.98 -4.28 19.02
N ALA A 124 2.83 -3.28 18.78
CA ALA A 124 3.32 -2.39 19.81
C ALA A 124 2.17 -1.68 20.56
N LYS A 125 1.07 -1.38 19.88
CA LYS A 125 -0.14 -0.81 20.50
C LYS A 125 -0.78 -1.74 21.55
N THR A 126 -0.60 -3.04 21.45
CA THR A 126 -1.19 -4.02 22.37
C THR A 126 -0.38 -4.23 23.65
N ILE A 127 0.85 -3.73 23.69
CA ILE A 127 1.74 -3.86 24.85
C ILE A 127 1.45 -2.70 25.82
N ASP A 128 1.62 -2.92 27.13
CA ASP A 128 1.44 -1.88 28.13
C ASP A 128 2.42 -0.71 27.92
N ASN A 129 1.93 0.52 28.08
CA ASN A 129 2.70 1.75 27.81
C ASN A 129 3.91 1.96 28.74
N GLU A 130 3.91 1.34 29.90
CA GLU A 130 4.99 1.46 30.88
C GLU A 130 6.19 0.54 30.56
N LEU A 131 5.98 -0.45 29.68
CA LEU A 131 6.99 -1.45 29.37
C LEU A 131 7.87 -1.03 28.19
N SER A 132 9.17 -1.30 28.27
CA SER A 132 10.09 -1.06 27.15
C SER A 132 9.90 -2.10 26.04
N VAL A 133 10.08 -1.63 24.80
CA VAL A 133 10.01 -2.48 23.61
C VAL A 133 11.32 -2.36 22.84
N TYR A 134 11.99 -3.48 22.66
CA TYR A 134 13.22 -3.58 21.87
C TYR A 134 12.92 -4.24 20.53
N LEU A 135 13.39 -3.64 19.45
CA LEU A 135 13.36 -4.23 18.12
C LEU A 135 14.75 -4.70 17.73
N LEU A 136 14.91 -6.00 17.50
CA LEU A 136 16.11 -6.55 16.85
C LEU A 136 16.11 -6.03 15.41
N SER A 137 16.78 -4.90 15.21
CA SER A 137 16.79 -4.16 13.95
C SER A 137 17.96 -4.56 13.06
N ASP A 138 17.84 -4.24 11.77
CA ASP A 138 18.90 -4.27 10.78
C ASP A 138 18.76 -3.07 9.83
N ASP A 139 19.57 -3.00 8.78
CA ASP A 139 19.58 -1.90 7.82
C ASP A 139 18.26 -1.75 7.04
N LEU A 140 17.47 -2.81 6.94
CA LEU A 140 16.21 -2.85 6.19
C LEU A 140 14.99 -2.69 7.10
N PHE A 141 15.04 -3.29 8.29
CA PHE A 141 13.95 -3.32 9.25
C PHE A 141 14.36 -2.64 10.55
N PHE A 142 14.03 -1.37 10.67
CA PHE A 142 14.28 -0.60 11.90
C PHE A 142 13.10 0.33 12.22
N TYR A 143 12.96 0.65 13.49
CA TYR A 143 11.99 1.65 13.93
C TYR A 143 12.43 3.04 13.45
N GLY A 144 11.52 3.75 12.81
CA GLY A 144 11.79 5.03 12.14
C GLY A 144 11.92 4.91 10.61
N SER A 145 12.03 3.69 10.06
CA SER A 145 12.06 3.48 8.60
C SER A 145 10.73 3.85 7.91
N HIS A 146 9.63 3.76 8.63
CA HIS A 146 8.30 3.97 8.06
C HIS A 146 7.35 4.63 9.07
N ALA A 147 6.70 5.73 8.67
CA ALA A 147 5.80 6.52 9.51
C ALA A 147 4.55 5.74 10.00
N SER A 148 4.17 4.64 9.32
CA SER A 148 3.03 3.83 9.74
C SER A 148 3.23 3.20 11.12
N THR A 149 4.46 2.91 11.53
CA THR A 149 4.75 2.38 12.87
C THR A 149 4.31 3.36 13.96
N ASP A 150 4.69 4.64 13.84
CA ASP A 150 4.32 5.67 14.82
C ASP A 150 2.81 5.91 14.86
N PHE A 151 2.20 5.97 13.69
CA PHE A 151 0.76 6.18 13.58
C PHE A 151 -0.04 5.04 14.24
N LEU A 152 0.33 3.79 13.95
CA LEU A 152 -0.40 2.62 14.44
C LEU A 152 -0.09 2.31 15.92
N SER A 153 1.14 2.53 16.37
CA SER A 153 1.55 2.30 17.77
C SER A 153 1.06 3.38 18.73
N GLY A 154 0.46 4.47 18.23
CA GLY A 154 0.12 5.62 19.07
C GLY A 154 1.35 6.39 19.56
N ARG A 155 2.41 6.43 18.76
CA ARG A 155 3.71 7.06 19.05
C ARG A 155 4.48 6.41 20.20
N ARG A 156 4.31 5.10 20.36
CA ARG A 156 5.07 4.34 21.35
C ARG A 156 6.55 4.35 20.99
N LYS A 157 7.40 4.57 21.97
CA LYS A 157 8.85 4.50 21.79
C LYS A 157 9.27 3.03 21.68
N ILE A 158 9.89 2.69 20.55
CA ILE A 158 10.51 1.39 20.30
C ILE A 158 12.02 1.65 20.19
N THR A 159 12.82 0.87 20.88
CA THR A 159 14.28 1.01 20.85
C THR A 159 14.87 0.02 19.85
N ASN A 160 15.57 0.55 18.84
CA ASN A 160 16.31 -0.29 17.89
C ASN A 160 17.51 -0.94 18.57
N PHE A 161 17.70 -2.22 18.34
CA PHE A 161 18.83 -3.00 18.83
C PHE A 161 19.47 -3.76 17.66
N PRO A 162 20.50 -3.19 17.02
CA PRO A 162 21.17 -3.80 15.86
C PRO A 162 22.18 -4.88 16.26
N ASP A 163 22.64 -4.88 17.51
CA ASP A 163 23.65 -5.81 18.00
C ASP A 163 23.08 -7.23 18.22
N LEU A 164 23.95 -8.18 18.55
CA LEU A 164 23.57 -9.55 18.89
C LEU A 164 22.68 -9.55 20.14
N ILE A 165 21.63 -10.38 20.12
CA ILE A 165 20.64 -10.43 21.19
C ILE A 165 21.25 -10.79 22.57
N ASP A 166 22.34 -11.54 22.59
CA ASP A 166 23.04 -11.92 23.82
C ASP A 166 23.61 -10.73 24.59
N LEU A 167 23.76 -9.58 23.94
CA LEU A 167 24.18 -8.33 24.58
C LEU A 167 23.01 -7.56 25.21
N LEU A 168 21.78 -7.96 24.95
CA LEU A 168 20.58 -7.36 25.51
C LEU A 168 20.32 -7.96 26.90
N ASN A 169 20.17 -7.09 27.90
CA ASN A 169 19.81 -7.49 29.27
C ASN A 169 18.40 -6.97 29.60
N PRO A 170 17.36 -7.60 29.08
CA PRO A 170 16.00 -7.15 29.31
C PRO A 170 15.55 -7.47 30.74
N VAL A 171 14.70 -6.60 31.29
CA VAL A 171 14.08 -6.83 32.59
C VAL A 171 12.69 -7.47 32.43
N SER A 172 12.18 -8.03 33.53
CA SER A 172 10.84 -8.65 33.56
C SER A 172 9.76 -7.71 33.01
N GLY A 173 8.91 -8.23 32.17
CA GLY A 173 7.82 -7.50 31.51
C GLY A 173 8.19 -6.83 30.18
N GLU A 174 9.45 -6.59 29.89
CA GLU A 174 9.86 -6.00 28.61
C GLU A 174 9.60 -6.95 27.44
N THR A 175 9.46 -6.36 26.26
CA THR A 175 9.17 -7.12 25.04
C THR A 175 10.30 -6.95 24.03
N ILE A 176 10.82 -8.06 23.54
CA ILE A 176 11.80 -8.12 22.44
C ILE A 176 11.05 -8.54 21.19
N ILE A 177 11.22 -7.78 20.12
CA ILE A 177 10.58 -8.04 18.82
C ILE A 177 11.68 -8.32 17.80
N ALA A 178 11.54 -9.42 17.05
CA ALA A 178 12.41 -9.76 15.93
C ALA A 178 11.72 -9.41 14.61
N ASN A 179 12.48 -8.81 13.70
CA ASN A 179 12.13 -8.64 12.30
C ASN A 179 12.28 -10.00 11.55
N PRO A 180 11.78 -10.13 10.30
CA PRO A 180 11.81 -11.38 9.55
C PRO A 180 13.20 -12.02 9.41
N ALA A 181 14.25 -11.21 9.34
CA ALA A 181 15.64 -11.72 9.20
C ALA A 181 16.22 -12.27 10.50
N ARG A 182 15.70 -11.82 11.66
CA ARG A 182 16.25 -12.15 12.99
C ARG A 182 15.32 -13.04 13.84
N ILE A 183 14.24 -13.59 13.25
CA ILE A 183 13.31 -14.49 13.95
C ILE A 183 14.05 -15.69 14.55
N ALA A 184 14.90 -16.35 13.77
CA ALA A 184 15.63 -17.52 14.24
C ALA A 184 16.55 -17.22 15.44
N GLU A 185 17.16 -16.03 15.46
CA GLU A 185 17.98 -15.56 16.58
C GLU A 185 17.16 -15.44 17.86
N LEU A 186 15.99 -14.79 17.78
CA LEU A 186 15.10 -14.65 18.94
C LEU A 186 14.53 -15.99 19.41
N GLU A 187 14.24 -16.92 18.51
CA GLU A 187 13.77 -18.27 18.88
C GLU A 187 14.84 -19.05 19.66
N VAL A 188 16.10 -18.99 19.23
CA VAL A 188 17.20 -19.63 19.92
C VAL A 188 17.38 -19.03 21.31
N TRP A 189 17.40 -17.71 21.40
CA TRP A 189 17.54 -16.98 22.64
C TRP A 189 16.37 -17.26 23.61
N ALA A 190 15.13 -17.29 23.14
CA ALA A 190 13.95 -17.57 23.95
C ALA A 190 13.96 -19.00 24.54
N ARG A 191 14.52 -19.99 23.81
CA ARG A 191 14.71 -21.35 24.34
C ARG A 191 15.72 -21.40 25.49
N ALA A 192 16.74 -20.55 25.45
CA ALA A 192 17.72 -20.41 26.52
C ALA A 192 17.20 -19.66 27.75
N HIS A 193 16.13 -18.86 27.56
CA HIS A 193 15.49 -18.04 28.60
C HIS A 193 14.01 -18.46 28.78
N PRO A 194 13.73 -19.65 29.34
CA PRO A 194 12.36 -20.15 29.46
C PRO A 194 11.55 -19.34 30.48
N GLY A 195 10.22 -19.34 30.28
CA GLY A 195 9.28 -18.69 31.19
C GLY A 195 8.51 -17.52 30.55
N GLY A 196 9.04 -16.92 29.50
CA GLY A 196 8.35 -15.88 28.73
C GLY A 196 7.37 -16.43 27.71
N GLN A 197 6.66 -15.51 27.04
CA GLN A 197 5.66 -15.85 26.03
C GLN A 197 6.13 -15.42 24.63
N LEU A 198 6.02 -16.35 23.67
CA LEU A 198 6.28 -16.11 22.26
C LEU A 198 4.97 -15.78 21.52
N HIS A 199 4.98 -14.69 20.79
CA HIS A 199 3.84 -14.23 19.97
C HIS A 199 4.26 -14.11 18.51
N TYR A 200 3.76 -15.00 17.66
CA TYR A 200 3.99 -14.98 16.23
C TYR A 200 2.94 -14.11 15.53
N ARG A 201 3.36 -13.32 14.58
CA ARG A 201 2.47 -12.64 13.63
C ARG A 201 2.83 -13.07 12.22
N TYR A 202 1.81 -13.45 11.49
CA TYR A 202 1.95 -13.97 10.14
C TYR A 202 1.44 -12.92 9.14
N ASP A 203 2.18 -12.79 8.05
CA ASP A 203 1.73 -12.11 6.86
C ASP A 203 1.53 -13.19 5.80
N CYS A 204 0.27 -13.63 5.68
CA CYS A 204 -0.08 -14.85 4.95
C CYS A 204 0.64 -16.07 5.54
N ASP A 205 1.46 -16.76 4.74
CA ASP A 205 2.14 -17.99 5.17
C ASP A 205 3.52 -17.74 5.81
N ASN A 206 3.97 -16.48 5.82
CA ASN A 206 5.29 -16.15 6.35
C ASN A 206 5.20 -15.44 7.69
N THR A 207 6.03 -15.85 8.64
CA THR A 207 6.18 -15.11 9.90
C THR A 207 6.83 -13.76 9.59
N ILE A 208 6.09 -12.68 9.83
CA ILE A 208 6.59 -11.31 9.59
C ILE A 208 7.17 -10.68 10.85
N LEU A 209 6.72 -11.12 12.01
CA LEU A 209 7.16 -10.61 13.30
C LEU A 209 7.08 -11.73 14.35
N LEU A 210 8.11 -11.82 15.16
CA LEU A 210 8.11 -12.62 16.38
C LEU A 210 8.37 -11.69 17.56
N ALA A 211 7.55 -11.81 18.60
CA ALA A 211 7.77 -11.10 19.84
C ALA A 211 7.93 -12.09 21.00
N TYR A 212 8.82 -11.78 21.93
CA TYR A 212 9.03 -12.49 23.18
C TYR A 212 8.83 -11.53 24.34
N GLN A 213 7.88 -11.85 25.21
CA GLN A 213 7.68 -11.11 26.47
C GLN A 213 8.49 -11.79 27.57
N VAL A 214 9.39 -11.02 28.16
CA VAL A 214 10.30 -11.49 29.23
C VAL A 214 9.49 -11.77 30.51
N PRO A 215 9.73 -12.90 31.19
CA PRO A 215 8.97 -13.31 32.38
C PRO A 215 9.13 -12.38 33.56
#